data_cc35f91ca9ad8bcaf6c559fe59386587
#
_entry.id   cc35f91ca9ad8bcaf6c559fe59386587
#
_cell.length_a   1.000
_cell.length_b   1.000
_cell.length_c   1.000
_cell.angle_alpha   90.00
_cell.angle_beta   90.00
_cell.angle_gamma   90.00
#
_symmetry.space_group_name_H-M   'P 1'
#
loop_
_entity.id
_entity.type
_entity.pdbx_description
1 polymer ?
#
loop_
_entity_poly.entity_id
_entity_poly.type
_entity_poly.pdbx_seq_one_letter_code
_entity_poly.pdbx_strand_id
1 'polypeptide(L)'
;MLHTLPILRNNVTCDIIYFQNNKGGILMVARLSSKDLLVQSLYELMREQPYEQITVRAIAANCGLSQRTFYNHFKDKHELVEWSYLHVLEEYYESHREHMTFTDWFRVSAQTVWDQRHALRKIIRYQGQNAMRLSVHRPYAETFFRIIRETYGDPVTEDIKLAVNFLVGGMIRYVEEAVTRKEPPTVDQAVYLFRLCTPECLKKYL
;
A
#
# COMPACT_ATOMS: atom_id res chain seq x y z
N MET A 1 -7.12 -12.94 12.95
CA MET A 1 -8.24 -12.05 12.60
C MET A 1 -7.94 -10.68 13.21
N LEU A 2 -7.43 -9.76 12.41
CA LEU A 2 -7.20 -8.38 12.80
C LEU A 2 -8.50 -7.61 12.51
N HIS A 3 -9.30 -7.38 13.53
CA HIS A 3 -10.44 -6.45 13.45
C HIS A 3 -9.91 -5.05 13.71
N THR A 4 -9.85 -4.22 12.68
CA THR A 4 -9.70 -2.77 12.83
C THR A 4 -10.97 -2.22 13.47
N LEU A 5 -10.89 -1.85 14.75
CA LEU A 5 -11.95 -1.11 15.43
C LEU A 5 -11.95 0.35 14.96
N PRO A 6 -13.13 0.99 14.85
CA PRO A 6 -13.23 2.40 14.46
C PRO A 6 -12.59 3.31 15.50
N ILE A 7 -11.77 4.22 14.99
CA ILE A 7 -11.13 5.25 15.81
C ILE A 7 -12.20 6.15 16.41
N LEU A 8 -12.38 6.09 17.72
CA LEU A 8 -13.22 7.03 18.45
C LEU A 8 -12.49 8.38 18.54
N ARG A 9 -13.14 9.43 18.03
CA ARG A 9 -12.74 10.82 18.25
C ARG A 9 -12.86 11.14 19.74
N ASN A 10 -11.75 11.50 20.37
CA ASN A 10 -11.80 12.40 21.53
C ASN A 10 -10.60 13.35 21.49
N ASN A 11 -10.87 14.61 21.78
CA ASN A 11 -10.02 15.76 21.75
C ASN A 11 -8.68 15.59 22.47
N VAL A 12 -7.63 16.03 21.78
CA VAL A 12 -6.40 16.67 22.28
C VAL A 12 -5.36 15.78 23.00
N THR A 13 -4.16 15.80 22.40
CA THR A 13 -2.83 15.55 22.98
C THR A 13 -2.47 14.13 23.41
N CYS A 14 -1.53 13.60 22.64
CA CYS A 14 -0.85 12.33 22.77
C CYS A 14 -1.59 11.15 22.16
N ASP A 15 -1.18 10.86 20.93
CA ASP A 15 -1.72 9.77 20.12
C ASP A 15 -1.24 8.41 20.63
N ILE A 16 -2.02 7.89 21.56
CA ILE A 16 -1.82 6.56 22.09
C ILE A 16 -2.91 5.67 21.51
N ILE A 17 -2.55 4.77 20.60
CA ILE A 17 -3.48 3.73 20.12
C ILE A 17 -3.46 2.57 21.10
N TYR A 18 -4.64 2.24 21.66
CA TYR A 18 -4.81 1.08 22.51
C TYR A 18 -5.31 -0.10 21.68
N PHE A 19 -4.55 -1.18 21.68
CA PHE A 19 -5.01 -2.47 21.16
C PHE A 19 -5.48 -3.33 22.33
N GLN A 20 -6.73 -3.79 22.30
CA GLN A 20 -7.18 -4.85 23.19
C GLN A 20 -6.80 -6.21 22.57
N ASN A 21 -6.07 -7.03 23.31
CA ASN A 21 -5.88 -8.42 22.94
C ASN A 21 -7.09 -9.26 23.39
N ASN A 22 -7.26 -10.45 22.78
CA ASN A 22 -8.34 -11.38 23.08
C ASN A 22 -8.37 -11.91 24.54
N LYS A 23 -7.49 -11.41 25.44
CA LYS A 23 -7.40 -11.78 26.86
C LYS A 23 -7.65 -10.59 27.79
N GLY A 24 -8.20 -9.48 27.27
CA GLY A 24 -8.56 -8.30 28.08
C GLY A 24 -7.39 -7.46 28.58
N GLY A 25 -6.18 -7.72 28.14
CA GLY A 25 -4.98 -6.93 28.48
C GLY A 25 -4.82 -5.72 27.54
N ILE A 26 -4.50 -4.54 28.11
CA ILE A 26 -4.13 -3.36 27.34
C ILE A 26 -2.68 -3.54 26.88
N LEU A 27 -2.46 -3.68 25.57
CA LEU A 27 -1.12 -3.71 25.01
C LEU A 27 -0.63 -2.29 24.75
N MET A 28 0.62 -2.05 25.11
CA MET A 28 1.27 -0.75 25.08
C MET A 28 1.37 -0.19 23.63
N VAL A 29 1.09 1.01 23.54
CA VAL A 29 0.99 2.00 22.51
C VAL A 29 2.26 2.17 21.71
N ALA A 30 2.21 1.89 20.41
CA ALA A 30 3.15 2.47 19.46
C ALA A 30 2.75 3.94 19.23
N ARG A 31 3.64 4.87 19.55
CA ARG A 31 3.46 6.29 19.22
C ARG A 31 3.46 6.41 17.70
N LEU A 32 2.35 6.87 17.12
CA LEU A 32 2.27 7.12 15.68
C LEU A 32 3.40 8.07 15.27
N SER A 33 4.11 7.72 14.23
CA SER A 33 5.11 8.61 13.64
C SER A 33 4.44 9.80 12.97
N SER A 34 5.18 10.88 12.74
CA SER A 34 4.67 12.02 11.96
C SER A 34 4.19 11.60 10.56
N LYS A 35 4.79 10.56 9.98
CA LYS A 35 4.35 10.01 8.68
C LYS A 35 2.98 9.37 8.77
N ASP A 36 2.72 8.57 9.82
CA ASP A 36 1.43 7.90 10.04
C ASP A 36 0.31 8.91 10.28
N LEU A 37 0.59 9.96 11.06
CA LEU A 37 -0.36 11.06 11.29
C LEU A 37 -0.72 11.78 9.99
N LEU A 38 0.26 12.05 9.13
CA LEU A 38 0.04 12.68 7.82
C LEU A 38 -0.78 11.76 6.90
N VAL A 39 -0.52 10.46 6.90
CA VAL A 39 -1.31 9.47 6.14
C VAL A 39 -2.76 9.45 6.62
N GLN A 40 -2.97 9.32 7.93
CA GLN A 40 -4.30 9.31 8.50
C GLN A 40 -5.08 10.58 8.13
N SER A 41 -4.44 11.74 8.30
CA SER A 41 -5.00 13.03 7.93
C SER A 41 -5.42 13.12 6.47
N LEU A 42 -4.57 12.66 5.55
CA LEU A 42 -4.89 12.63 4.13
C LEU A 42 -6.15 11.78 3.85
N TYR A 43 -6.23 10.57 4.41
CA TYR A 43 -7.38 9.69 4.19
C TYR A 43 -8.66 10.21 4.83
N GLU A 44 -8.59 10.91 5.95
CA GLU A 44 -9.73 11.62 6.56
C GLU A 44 -10.26 12.70 5.61
N LEU A 45 -9.38 13.58 5.13
CA LEU A 45 -9.76 14.64 4.19
C LEU A 45 -10.32 14.09 2.88
N MET A 46 -9.79 12.96 2.39
CA MET A 46 -10.30 12.30 1.20
C MET A 46 -11.73 11.76 1.34
N ARG A 47 -12.25 11.60 2.55
CA ARG A 47 -13.67 11.25 2.76
C ARG A 47 -14.58 12.45 2.52
N GLU A 48 -14.10 13.66 2.79
CA GLU A 48 -14.89 14.88 2.80
C GLU A 48 -14.79 15.66 1.48
N GLN A 49 -13.66 15.57 0.76
CA GLN A 49 -13.42 16.36 -0.44
C GLN A 49 -12.63 15.59 -1.51
N PRO A 50 -12.67 16.05 -2.79
CA PRO A 50 -11.86 15.49 -3.86
C PRO A 50 -10.36 15.58 -3.57
N TYR A 51 -9.60 14.57 -3.96
CA TYR A 51 -8.15 14.52 -3.76
C TYR A 51 -7.41 15.72 -4.35
N GLU A 52 -7.87 16.21 -5.50
CA GLU A 52 -7.28 17.36 -6.21
C GLU A 52 -7.28 18.63 -5.34
N GLN A 53 -8.32 18.82 -4.53
CA GLN A 53 -8.52 20.01 -3.69
C GLN A 53 -7.75 19.94 -2.37
N ILE A 54 -7.27 18.75 -1.99
CA ILE A 54 -6.52 18.57 -0.74
C ILE A 54 -5.11 19.16 -0.91
N THR A 55 -4.78 20.10 -0.05
CA THR A 55 -3.46 20.75 -0.03
C THR A 55 -2.58 20.19 1.07
N VAL A 56 -1.25 20.29 0.92
CA VAL A 56 -0.28 19.94 1.98
C VAL A 56 -0.57 20.71 3.28
N ARG A 57 -0.99 21.99 3.15
CA ARG A 57 -1.37 22.79 4.30
C ARG A 57 -2.56 22.20 5.07
N ALA A 58 -3.58 21.74 4.34
CA ALA A 58 -4.75 21.11 4.94
C ALA A 58 -4.38 19.79 5.63
N ILE A 59 -3.56 18.96 4.98
CA ILE A 59 -3.08 17.69 5.56
C ILE A 59 -2.34 17.93 6.87
N ALA A 60 -1.34 18.82 6.87
CA ALA A 60 -0.56 19.13 8.06
C ALA A 60 -1.43 19.72 9.18
N ALA A 61 -2.30 20.68 8.86
CA ALA A 61 -3.18 21.31 9.84
C ALA A 61 -4.16 20.32 10.48
N ASN A 62 -4.75 19.40 9.70
CA ASN A 62 -5.73 18.42 10.19
C ASN A 62 -5.15 17.45 11.23
N CYS A 63 -3.84 17.17 11.19
CA CYS A 63 -3.15 16.33 12.19
C CYS A 63 -2.28 17.13 13.17
N GLY A 64 -2.43 18.46 13.25
CA GLY A 64 -1.70 19.29 14.19
C GLY A 64 -0.20 19.46 13.90
N LEU A 65 0.25 19.12 12.69
CA LEU A 65 1.64 19.27 12.27
C LEU A 65 1.86 20.53 11.42
N SER A 66 3.13 20.96 11.31
CA SER A 66 3.49 22.05 10.43
C SER A 66 3.70 21.58 8.98
N GLN A 67 3.53 22.48 7.99
CA GLN A 67 3.92 22.19 6.61
C GLN A 67 5.42 21.87 6.51
N ARG A 68 6.27 22.46 7.33
CA ARG A 68 7.69 22.14 7.38
C ARG A 68 7.89 20.68 7.79
N THR A 69 7.14 20.18 8.76
CA THR A 69 7.18 18.75 9.14
C THR A 69 6.78 17.86 7.98
N PHE A 70 5.76 18.23 7.21
CA PHE A 70 5.39 17.51 6.00
C PHE A 70 6.55 17.45 5.01
N TYR A 71 7.13 18.60 4.65
CA TYR A 71 8.20 18.67 3.67
C TYR A 71 9.54 18.06 4.13
N ASN A 72 9.72 17.83 5.43
CA ASN A 72 10.83 17.03 5.93
C ASN A 72 10.70 15.54 5.60
N HIS A 73 9.49 15.05 5.29
CA HIS A 73 9.21 13.64 5.03
C HIS A 73 8.82 13.36 3.58
N PHE A 74 8.10 14.28 2.93
CA PHE A 74 7.51 14.09 1.61
C PHE A 74 7.61 15.36 0.78
N LYS A 75 7.95 15.23 -0.50
CA LYS A 75 8.01 16.35 -1.45
C LYS A 75 6.62 16.88 -1.81
N ASP A 76 5.62 15.99 -1.83
CA ASP A 76 4.24 16.32 -2.17
C ASP A 76 3.26 15.26 -1.62
N LYS A 77 1.95 15.50 -1.80
CA LYS A 77 0.90 14.58 -1.34
C LYS A 77 0.87 13.25 -2.11
N HIS A 78 1.47 13.17 -3.30
CA HIS A 78 1.53 11.93 -4.08
C HIS A 78 2.56 10.99 -3.48
N GLU A 79 3.72 11.51 -3.07
CA GLU A 79 4.74 10.72 -2.36
C GLU A 79 4.21 10.22 -1.00
N LEU A 80 3.37 10.99 -0.31
CA LEU A 80 2.71 10.53 0.91
C LEU A 80 1.78 9.34 0.63
N VAL A 81 0.98 9.37 -0.44
CA VAL A 81 0.12 8.25 -0.86
C VAL A 81 0.96 7.03 -1.21
N GLU A 82 1.99 7.21 -2.02
CA GLU A 82 2.90 6.14 -2.43
C GLU A 82 3.54 5.48 -1.21
N TRP A 83 4.09 6.28 -0.31
CA TRP A 83 4.69 5.79 0.92
C TRP A 83 3.68 5.01 1.77
N SER A 84 2.46 5.50 1.94
CA SER A 84 1.43 4.86 2.78
C SER A 84 1.09 3.45 2.30
N TYR A 85 1.11 3.24 0.99
CA TYR A 85 0.82 1.96 0.38
C TYR A 85 2.03 1.00 0.42
N LEU A 86 3.20 1.49 0.02
CA LEU A 86 4.41 0.68 -0.04
C LEU A 86 4.90 0.28 1.36
N HIS A 87 4.70 1.13 2.37
CA HIS A 87 5.12 0.85 3.74
C HIS A 87 4.41 -0.38 4.33
N VAL A 88 3.10 -0.50 4.14
CA VAL A 88 2.34 -1.68 4.58
C VAL A 88 2.86 -2.96 3.92
N LEU A 89 3.19 -2.90 2.64
CA LEU A 89 3.71 -4.05 1.90
C LEU A 89 5.13 -4.42 2.34
N GLU A 90 5.98 -3.43 2.64
CA GLU A 90 7.34 -3.65 3.12
C GLU A 90 7.34 -4.26 4.53
N GLU A 91 6.51 -3.75 5.45
CA GLU A 91 6.36 -4.35 6.79
C GLU A 91 5.88 -5.79 6.72
N TYR A 92 4.92 -6.08 5.83
CA TYR A 92 4.48 -7.45 5.60
C TYR A 92 5.59 -8.33 5.06
N TYR A 93 6.35 -7.85 4.06
CA TYR A 93 7.49 -8.57 3.49
C TYR A 93 8.53 -8.90 4.57
N GLU A 94 8.98 -7.91 5.34
CA GLU A 94 10.01 -8.11 6.37
C GLU A 94 9.58 -9.11 7.46
N SER A 95 8.29 -9.16 7.78
CA SER A 95 7.77 -10.09 8.79
C SER A 95 7.56 -11.53 8.28
N HIS A 96 7.54 -11.77 6.97
CA HIS A 96 7.23 -13.07 6.35
C HIS A 96 8.27 -13.55 5.34
N ARG A 97 9.38 -12.83 5.14
CA ARG A 97 10.34 -13.01 4.05
C ARG A 97 10.89 -14.43 3.89
N GLU A 98 11.01 -15.20 4.98
CA GLU A 98 11.59 -16.56 4.94
C GLU A 98 10.77 -17.56 4.11
N HIS A 99 9.47 -17.32 3.95
CA HIS A 99 8.54 -18.22 3.26
C HIS A 99 7.66 -17.48 2.24
N MET A 100 8.05 -16.24 1.88
CA MET A 100 7.25 -15.40 0.98
C MET A 100 7.19 -15.96 -0.43
N THR A 101 5.99 -16.17 -0.96
CA THR A 101 5.76 -16.46 -2.37
C THR A 101 5.27 -15.22 -3.12
N PHE A 102 5.33 -15.28 -4.46
CA PHE A 102 4.71 -14.25 -5.31
C PHE A 102 3.20 -14.14 -5.07
N THR A 103 2.55 -15.28 -4.83
CA THR A 103 1.12 -15.33 -4.55
C THR A 103 0.78 -14.64 -3.23
N ASP A 104 1.56 -14.89 -2.16
CA ASP A 104 1.32 -14.29 -0.84
C ASP A 104 1.47 -12.78 -0.90
N TRP A 105 2.56 -12.30 -1.50
CA TRP A 105 2.80 -10.88 -1.65
C TRP A 105 1.74 -10.19 -2.51
N PHE A 106 1.34 -10.80 -3.65
CA PHE A 106 0.27 -10.26 -4.47
C PHE A 106 -1.07 -10.23 -3.74
N ARG A 107 -1.40 -11.25 -2.94
CA ARG A 107 -2.63 -11.30 -2.15
C ARG A 107 -2.71 -10.14 -1.16
N VAL A 108 -1.65 -9.87 -0.41
CA VAL A 108 -1.61 -8.75 0.53
C VAL A 108 -1.67 -7.40 -0.20
N SER A 109 -0.94 -7.26 -1.29
CA SER A 109 -1.01 -6.08 -2.16
C SER A 109 -2.44 -5.84 -2.67
N ALA A 110 -3.10 -6.88 -3.20
CA ALA A 110 -4.48 -6.79 -3.65
C ALA A 110 -5.44 -6.45 -2.49
N GLN A 111 -5.32 -7.09 -1.34
CA GLN A 111 -6.15 -6.80 -0.16
C GLN A 111 -6.01 -5.34 0.27
N THR A 112 -4.78 -4.82 0.38
CA THR A 112 -4.51 -3.41 0.72
C THR A 112 -5.18 -2.46 -0.26
N VAL A 113 -5.11 -2.75 -1.56
CA VAL A 113 -5.79 -1.96 -2.60
C VAL A 113 -7.32 -2.03 -2.43
N TRP A 114 -7.88 -3.21 -2.20
CA TRP A 114 -9.34 -3.40 -2.05
C TRP A 114 -9.88 -2.69 -0.81
N ASP A 115 -9.17 -2.72 0.29
CA ASP A 115 -9.55 -2.01 1.53
C ASP A 115 -9.55 -0.49 1.34
N GLN A 116 -8.62 0.02 0.55
CA GLN A 116 -8.46 1.44 0.26
C GLN A 116 -9.12 1.90 -1.07
N ARG A 117 -9.88 1.03 -1.74
CA ARG A 117 -10.36 1.27 -3.12
C ARG A 117 -11.12 2.58 -3.33
N HIS A 118 -11.86 3.05 -2.33
CA HIS A 118 -12.60 4.30 -2.44
C HIS A 118 -11.67 5.52 -2.55
N ALA A 119 -10.60 5.53 -1.78
CA ALA A 119 -9.56 6.55 -1.84
C ALA A 119 -8.75 6.44 -3.14
N LEU A 120 -8.29 5.23 -3.46
CA LEU A 120 -7.50 4.97 -4.67
C LEU A 120 -8.26 5.32 -5.96
N ARG A 121 -9.58 5.06 -6.02
CA ARG A 121 -10.41 5.48 -7.16
C ARG A 121 -10.36 6.98 -7.43
N LYS A 122 -10.31 7.80 -6.37
CA LYS A 122 -10.18 9.26 -6.49
C LYS A 122 -8.80 9.64 -7.03
N ILE A 123 -7.75 8.97 -6.55
CA ILE A 123 -6.37 9.23 -6.95
C ILE A 123 -6.09 8.80 -8.39
N ILE A 124 -6.54 7.60 -8.79
CA ILE A 124 -6.32 7.05 -10.14
C ILE A 124 -7.01 7.91 -11.21
N ARG A 125 -8.14 8.54 -10.89
CA ARG A 125 -8.81 9.47 -11.80
C ARG A 125 -8.07 10.79 -11.99
N TYR A 126 -7.18 11.12 -11.06
CA TYR A 126 -6.35 12.30 -11.15
C TYR A 126 -5.18 12.04 -12.10
N GLN A 127 -5.27 12.60 -13.33
CA GLN A 127 -4.21 12.50 -14.34
C GLN A 127 -3.18 13.64 -14.15
N GLY A 128 -2.43 13.64 -13.05
CA GLY A 128 -1.33 14.58 -12.82
C GLY A 128 0.02 14.05 -13.35
N GLN A 129 1.04 14.90 -13.35
CA GLN A 129 2.41 14.56 -13.83
C GLN A 129 3.08 13.40 -13.06
N ASN A 130 2.60 13.09 -11.86
CA ASN A 130 3.08 11.99 -11.00
C ASN A 130 2.03 10.87 -10.93
N ALA A 131 1.79 10.17 -12.03
CA ALA A 131 0.89 9.02 -12.00
C ALA A 131 1.46 7.94 -11.05
N MET A 132 0.70 7.59 -10.01
CA MET A 132 1.06 6.56 -9.02
C MET A 132 1.52 5.24 -9.69
N ARG A 133 1.02 4.95 -10.89
CA ARG A 133 1.43 3.81 -11.70
C ARG A 133 2.94 3.74 -11.97
N LEU A 134 3.56 4.89 -12.27
CA LEU A 134 5.00 4.92 -12.59
C LEU A 134 5.86 4.79 -11.34
N SER A 135 5.37 5.26 -10.20
CA SER A 135 6.11 5.23 -8.95
C SER A 135 6.13 3.87 -8.27
N VAL A 136 5.04 3.07 -8.40
CA VAL A 136 4.96 1.74 -7.74
C VAL A 136 5.58 0.61 -8.56
N HIS A 137 5.79 0.78 -9.87
CA HIS A 137 6.31 -0.30 -10.72
C HIS A 137 7.66 -0.82 -10.26
N ARG A 138 8.63 0.09 -10.05
CA ARG A 138 9.98 -0.28 -9.63
C ARG A 138 10.03 -0.92 -8.24
N PRO A 139 9.39 -0.37 -7.19
CA PRO A 139 9.30 -1.03 -5.89
C PRO A 139 8.72 -2.44 -5.99
N TYR A 140 7.66 -2.64 -6.78
CA TYR A 140 7.05 -3.97 -6.95
C TYR A 140 8.00 -4.96 -7.60
N ALA A 141 8.64 -4.57 -8.71
CA ALA A 141 9.61 -5.43 -9.37
C ALA A 141 10.77 -5.80 -8.43
N GLU A 142 11.27 -4.84 -7.64
CA GLU A 142 12.35 -5.10 -6.69
C GLU A 142 11.93 -6.07 -5.58
N THR A 143 10.68 -6.00 -5.07
CA THR A 143 10.21 -6.98 -4.10
C THR A 143 10.17 -8.39 -4.69
N PHE A 144 9.71 -8.57 -5.93
CA PHE A 144 9.78 -9.87 -6.61
C PHE A 144 11.23 -10.36 -6.79
N PHE A 145 12.17 -9.46 -7.10
CA PHE A 145 13.59 -9.83 -7.16
C PHE A 145 14.15 -10.22 -5.80
N ARG A 146 13.69 -9.56 -4.72
CA ARG A 146 14.06 -9.93 -3.33
C ARG A 146 13.52 -11.32 -2.98
N ILE A 147 12.26 -11.62 -3.27
CA ILE A 147 11.68 -12.94 -3.06
C ILE A 147 12.53 -14.02 -3.77
N ILE A 148 12.87 -13.82 -5.05
CA ILE A 148 13.69 -14.76 -5.80
C ILE A 148 15.04 -15.01 -5.12
N ARG A 149 15.73 -13.93 -4.72
CA ARG A 149 17.08 -14.04 -4.12
C ARG A 149 17.04 -14.54 -2.68
N GLU A 150 16.16 -13.99 -1.85
CA GLU A 150 16.21 -14.17 -0.41
C GLU A 150 15.44 -15.40 0.06
N THR A 151 14.29 -15.70 -0.58
CA THR A 151 13.47 -16.87 -0.21
C THR A 151 13.90 -18.13 -0.97
N TYR A 152 14.22 -18.01 -2.25
CA TYR A 152 14.52 -19.16 -3.11
C TYR A 152 16.02 -19.36 -3.39
N GLY A 153 16.87 -18.37 -3.11
CA GLY A 153 18.31 -18.44 -3.36
C GLY A 153 18.68 -18.42 -4.85
N ASP A 154 17.76 -18.08 -5.73
CA ASP A 154 17.95 -18.12 -7.18
C ASP A 154 18.57 -16.81 -7.71
N PRO A 155 19.35 -16.90 -8.80
CA PRO A 155 19.86 -15.71 -9.48
C PRO A 155 18.76 -14.99 -10.26
N VAL A 156 18.77 -13.67 -10.24
CA VAL A 156 17.89 -12.82 -11.06
C VAL A 156 18.58 -12.56 -12.41
N THR A 157 18.34 -13.42 -13.38
CA THR A 157 18.87 -13.30 -14.75
C THR A 157 18.14 -12.19 -15.54
N GLU A 158 18.66 -11.80 -16.71
CA GLU A 158 17.99 -10.80 -17.55
C GLU A 158 16.60 -11.28 -18.02
N ASP A 159 16.42 -12.54 -18.36
CA ASP A 159 15.11 -13.10 -18.74
C ASP A 159 14.13 -13.04 -17.56
N ILE A 160 14.57 -13.32 -16.34
CA ILE A 160 13.77 -13.18 -15.12
C ILE A 160 13.39 -11.72 -14.89
N LYS A 161 14.32 -10.78 -15.09
CA LYS A 161 14.01 -9.34 -14.97
C LYS A 161 12.94 -8.90 -15.96
N LEU A 162 13.05 -9.33 -17.22
CA LEU A 162 12.05 -9.03 -18.25
C LEU A 162 10.69 -9.62 -17.90
N ALA A 163 10.64 -10.89 -17.48
CA ALA A 163 9.41 -11.57 -17.10
C ALA A 163 8.73 -10.90 -15.89
N VAL A 164 9.49 -10.54 -14.84
CA VAL A 164 8.97 -9.84 -13.67
C VAL A 164 8.44 -8.46 -14.06
N ASN A 165 9.18 -7.67 -14.84
CA ASN A 165 8.72 -6.35 -15.25
C ASN A 165 7.43 -6.41 -16.09
N PHE A 166 7.30 -7.42 -16.97
CA PHE A 166 6.08 -7.66 -17.73
C PHE A 166 4.90 -8.02 -16.82
N LEU A 167 5.11 -8.94 -15.86
CA LEU A 167 4.11 -9.36 -14.88
C LEU A 167 3.63 -8.17 -14.04
N VAL A 168 4.58 -7.37 -13.50
CA VAL A 168 4.28 -6.19 -12.69
C VAL A 168 3.49 -5.15 -13.48
N GLY A 169 3.88 -4.89 -14.74
CA GLY A 169 3.14 -3.98 -15.61
C GLY A 169 1.69 -4.41 -15.82
N GLY A 170 1.48 -5.71 -16.07
CA GLY A 170 0.15 -6.31 -16.21
C GLY A 170 -0.68 -6.22 -14.93
N MET A 171 -0.06 -6.52 -13.77
CA MET A 171 -0.68 -6.40 -12.45
C MET A 171 -1.20 -4.99 -12.18
N ILE A 172 -0.33 -3.99 -12.35
CA ILE A 172 -0.68 -2.58 -12.09
C ILE A 172 -1.86 -2.17 -12.98
N ARG A 173 -1.81 -2.51 -14.28
CA ARG A 173 -2.89 -2.21 -15.22
C ARG A 173 -4.20 -2.88 -14.81
N TYR A 174 -4.16 -4.16 -14.45
CA TYR A 174 -5.32 -4.90 -13.97
C TYR A 174 -5.95 -4.26 -12.72
N VAL A 175 -5.12 -3.91 -11.73
CA VAL A 175 -5.57 -3.27 -10.48
C VAL A 175 -6.22 -1.91 -10.76
N GLU A 176 -5.63 -1.07 -11.62
CA GLU A 176 -6.21 0.21 -12.03
C GLU A 176 -7.62 0.05 -12.60
N GLU A 177 -7.80 -0.92 -13.49
CA GLU A 177 -9.11 -1.22 -14.07
C GLU A 177 -10.08 -1.80 -13.04
N ALA A 178 -9.63 -2.76 -12.24
CA ALA A 178 -10.45 -3.43 -11.23
C ALA A 178 -11.01 -2.44 -10.20
N VAL A 179 -10.19 -1.53 -9.70
CA VAL A 179 -10.59 -0.52 -8.70
C VAL A 179 -11.64 0.44 -9.26
N THR A 180 -11.62 0.72 -10.56
CA THR A 180 -12.57 1.64 -11.20
C THR A 180 -13.90 1.00 -11.58
N ARG A 181 -14.01 -0.33 -11.59
CA ARG A 181 -15.25 -1.06 -11.92
C ARG A 181 -16.35 -0.78 -10.89
N LYS A 182 -17.60 -0.82 -11.32
CA LYS A 182 -18.77 -0.75 -10.44
C LYS A 182 -18.80 -1.93 -9.47
N GLU A 183 -18.49 -3.10 -9.99
CA GLU A 183 -18.37 -4.36 -9.26
C GLU A 183 -16.91 -4.85 -9.42
N PRO A 184 -16.04 -4.55 -8.48
CA PRO A 184 -14.66 -5.00 -8.55
C PRO A 184 -14.58 -6.51 -8.29
N PRO A 185 -13.61 -7.22 -8.88
CA PRO A 185 -13.38 -8.62 -8.57
C PRO A 185 -13.00 -8.79 -7.09
N THR A 186 -13.21 -9.98 -6.55
CA THR A 186 -12.70 -10.31 -5.21
C THR A 186 -11.19 -10.47 -5.23
N VAL A 187 -10.56 -10.43 -4.04
CA VAL A 187 -9.11 -10.69 -3.92
C VAL A 187 -8.77 -12.09 -4.45
N ASP A 188 -9.59 -13.09 -4.18
CA ASP A 188 -9.35 -14.46 -4.68
C ASP A 188 -9.44 -14.56 -6.20
N GLN A 189 -10.36 -13.84 -6.84
CA GLN A 189 -10.43 -13.75 -8.29
C GLN A 189 -9.20 -13.03 -8.87
N ALA A 190 -8.72 -11.98 -8.21
CA ALA A 190 -7.48 -11.30 -8.61
C ALA A 190 -6.26 -12.21 -8.48
N VAL A 191 -6.14 -12.94 -7.38
CA VAL A 191 -5.06 -13.92 -7.15
C VAL A 191 -5.12 -15.06 -8.17
N TYR A 192 -6.32 -15.57 -8.48
CA TYR A 192 -6.47 -16.59 -9.52
C TYR A 192 -5.95 -16.10 -10.88
N LEU A 193 -6.35 -14.89 -11.29
CA LEU A 193 -5.90 -14.29 -12.55
C LEU A 193 -4.39 -14.03 -12.54
N PHE A 194 -3.83 -13.54 -11.44
CA PHE A 194 -2.40 -13.35 -11.27
C PHE A 194 -1.63 -14.65 -11.53
N ARG A 195 -2.03 -15.75 -10.89
CA ARG A 195 -1.42 -17.07 -11.09
C ARG A 195 -1.54 -17.57 -12.53
N LEU A 196 -2.71 -17.36 -13.15
CA LEU A 196 -2.97 -17.76 -14.54
C LEU A 196 -2.06 -17.01 -15.52
N CYS A 197 -1.85 -15.71 -15.30
CA CYS A 197 -1.07 -14.84 -16.18
C CYS A 197 0.43 -14.82 -15.85
N THR A 198 0.86 -15.51 -14.79
CA THR A 198 2.29 -15.58 -14.43
C THR A 198 3.08 -16.34 -15.50
N PRO A 199 4.15 -15.74 -16.07
CA PRO A 199 5.03 -16.39 -17.03
C PRO A 199 5.56 -17.74 -16.52
N GLU A 200 5.73 -18.71 -17.41
CA GLU A 200 6.15 -20.09 -17.05
C GLU A 200 7.43 -20.10 -16.23
N CYS A 201 8.43 -19.28 -16.60
CA CYS A 201 9.71 -19.18 -15.90
C CYS A 201 9.60 -18.63 -14.45
N LEU A 202 8.46 -18.02 -14.09
CA LEU A 202 8.19 -17.47 -12.75
C LEU A 202 7.26 -18.36 -11.92
N LYS A 203 6.66 -19.40 -12.49
CA LYS A 203 5.65 -20.23 -11.78
C LYS A 203 6.18 -20.94 -10.54
N LYS A 204 7.46 -21.25 -10.49
CA LYS A 204 8.08 -21.89 -9.33
C LYS A 204 8.10 -21.01 -8.08
N TYR A 205 7.86 -19.70 -8.22
CA TYR A 205 7.83 -18.74 -7.14
C TYR A 205 6.39 -18.42 -6.64
N LEU A 206 5.36 -19.10 -7.20
CA LEU A 206 3.95 -18.90 -6.84
C LEU A 206 3.59 -19.46 -5.44
#